data_22461258e8ca3d50e8e94f99c096e6c8
#
_entry.id   22461258e8ca3d50e8e94f99c096e6c8
#
_cell.length_a   1.000
_cell.length_b   1.000
_cell.length_c   1.000
_cell.angle_alpha   90.00
_cell.angle_beta   90.00
_cell.angle_gamma   90.00
#
_symmetry.space_group_name_H-M   'P 1'
#
loop_
_entity.id
_entity.type
_entity.pdbx_description
1 polymer ?
#
loop_
_entity_poly.entity_id
_entity_poly.type
_entity_poly.pdbx_seq_one_letter_code
_entity_poly.pdbx_strand_id
1 'polypeptide(L)'
;ADPEVDGAIVILTPQAMTAPALVAEEVIKSAENGKKPILTCWMGGTQVKAARRLLNEARIPDFDMLEDAVDAFSFIGTYNRNQRLLLQTPARLSSGQERADKEGARLIIEGVLTERRKVLTEPESMAILNAFKIPAAENGVATTGNQALVIAESIGYPVAMKVMSNDISHKSDAGGVRLNVNSAQEVRGAYREMIDSVKQNRPNAKITGITIAKMYRNPNARDLMIGIIRDPVFGPVISFGSGGTMVEVMGDSAISLPPLNRQLASDLIDRTKAAKMLGQFRNMAAIDMESLIDVLVNVSNMACELPWIREMDINPLLVDENGAVAVDARIRVGYPKPSTDPYNHLAIHPYPIHLITEEQLNDGTDIIIRPIRPEDAEIEQAFIRGLSAESKYFRFMNSIHELSLEMLVRFTQIDYHNEMALVAINPDVAGEEEIGVARYLTNPDKKTCEFAIVVSDKWQGKGIARLLMNKLIDIARNRGLELMEGQVLANNYRMLELMTSLDFQIGNDPSDPGIKLVVTRLN
;
A
#
# COMPACT_ATOMS: atom_id res chain seq x y z
N ALA A 1 4.21 23.90 -25.78
CA ALA A 1 3.80 22.68 -25.08
C ALA A 1 3.21 23.07 -23.73
N ASP A 2 1.90 22.94 -23.60
CA ASP A 2 1.16 23.23 -22.39
C ASP A 2 1.54 22.19 -21.30
N PRO A 3 2.02 22.58 -20.11
CA PRO A 3 2.38 21.64 -19.05
C PRO A 3 1.18 20.85 -18.53
N GLU A 4 -0.04 21.38 -18.65
CA GLU A 4 -1.26 20.72 -18.15
C GLU A 4 -1.86 19.68 -19.12
N VAL A 5 -1.26 19.49 -20.30
CA VAL A 5 -1.69 18.50 -21.30
C VAL A 5 -0.70 17.35 -21.35
N ASP A 6 -1.13 16.13 -21.11
CA ASP A 6 -0.27 14.92 -21.11
C ASP A 6 -0.04 14.33 -22.51
N GLY A 7 -0.90 14.62 -23.47
CA GLY A 7 -0.80 14.17 -24.85
C GLY A 7 -1.93 14.70 -25.71
N ALA A 8 -1.97 14.34 -26.99
CA ALA A 8 -2.98 14.83 -27.92
C ALA A 8 -3.48 13.73 -28.86
N ILE A 9 -4.77 13.76 -29.18
CA ILE A 9 -5.36 13.00 -30.30
C ILE A 9 -5.74 14.03 -31.37
N VAL A 10 -5.15 13.92 -32.56
CA VAL A 10 -5.44 14.80 -33.70
C VAL A 10 -6.40 14.07 -34.63
N ILE A 11 -7.59 14.66 -34.80
CA ILE A 11 -8.67 14.08 -35.61
C ILE A 11 -8.79 14.87 -36.88
N LEU A 12 -8.82 14.19 -38.03
CA LEU A 12 -9.06 14.83 -39.32
C LEU A 12 -10.15 14.10 -40.09
N THR A 13 -11.18 14.86 -40.43
CA THR A 13 -12.23 14.48 -41.43
C THR A 13 -12.07 15.41 -42.64
N PRO A 14 -11.66 14.91 -43.81
CA PRO A 14 -11.37 15.77 -44.95
C PRO A 14 -12.65 16.42 -45.49
N GLN A 15 -12.55 17.72 -45.74
CA GLN A 15 -13.54 18.50 -46.44
C GLN A 15 -12.95 18.97 -47.79
N ALA A 16 -13.75 19.49 -48.69
CA ALA A 16 -13.33 19.92 -50.05
C ALA A 16 -12.12 20.88 -50.06
N MET A 17 -11.92 21.65 -48.98
CA MET A 17 -10.79 22.60 -48.83
C MET A 17 -9.65 22.08 -47.97
N THR A 18 -9.74 20.86 -47.45
CA THR A 18 -8.72 20.27 -46.56
C THR A 18 -7.63 19.60 -47.40
N ALA A 19 -6.38 19.91 -47.12
CA ALA A 19 -5.21 19.22 -47.69
C ALA A 19 -4.63 18.26 -46.64
N PRO A 20 -5.08 16.98 -46.54
CA PRO A 20 -4.71 16.05 -45.46
C PRO A 20 -3.21 15.83 -45.32
N ALA A 21 -2.46 15.82 -46.45
CA ALA A 21 -1.02 15.63 -46.44
C ALA A 21 -0.26 16.80 -45.77
N LEU A 22 -0.68 18.04 -46.06
CA LEU A 22 -0.07 19.24 -45.45
C LEU A 22 -0.35 19.28 -43.94
N VAL A 23 -1.55 18.89 -43.51
CA VAL A 23 -1.86 18.80 -42.08
C VAL A 23 -1.02 17.71 -41.39
N ALA A 24 -0.80 16.58 -42.07
CA ALA A 24 0.05 15.53 -41.53
C ALA A 24 1.52 16.00 -41.36
N GLU A 25 2.05 16.76 -42.34
CA GLU A 25 3.40 17.33 -42.23
C GLU A 25 3.54 18.29 -41.04
N GLU A 26 2.53 19.12 -40.75
CA GLU A 26 2.56 20.04 -39.61
C GLU A 26 2.44 19.26 -38.26
N VAL A 27 1.66 18.19 -38.22
CA VAL A 27 1.61 17.28 -37.03
C VAL A 27 2.97 16.62 -36.81
N ILE A 28 3.63 16.13 -37.85
CA ILE A 28 4.96 15.52 -37.80
C ILE A 28 5.98 16.51 -37.23
N LYS A 29 6.05 17.74 -37.77
CA LYS A 29 6.94 18.81 -37.26
C LYS A 29 6.68 19.12 -35.77
N SER A 30 5.42 19.12 -35.37
CA SER A 30 5.01 19.37 -33.97
C SER A 30 5.44 18.24 -33.06
N ALA A 31 5.42 16.99 -33.56
CA ALA A 31 5.82 15.80 -32.82
C ALA A 31 7.34 15.70 -32.63
N GLU A 32 8.16 16.09 -33.62
CA GLU A 32 9.63 16.03 -33.58
C GLU A 32 10.23 16.78 -32.38
N ASN A 33 9.61 17.87 -31.93
CA ASN A 33 10.07 18.69 -30.82
C ASN A 33 9.33 18.38 -29.49
N GLY A 34 8.41 17.42 -29.51
CA GLY A 34 7.52 17.11 -28.38
C GLY A 34 7.95 15.85 -27.64
N LYS A 35 7.92 15.88 -26.29
CA LYS A 35 8.09 14.69 -25.44
C LYS A 35 6.76 13.98 -25.13
N LYS A 36 5.62 14.57 -25.54
CA LYS A 36 4.28 14.08 -25.23
C LYS A 36 3.73 13.22 -26.37
N PRO A 37 2.99 12.13 -26.10
CA PRO A 37 2.42 11.27 -27.12
C PRO A 37 1.41 12.04 -27.98
N ILE A 38 1.53 11.86 -29.30
CA ILE A 38 0.54 12.33 -30.27
C ILE A 38 0.01 11.12 -31.01
N LEU A 39 -1.30 10.90 -30.96
CA LEU A 39 -2.01 9.90 -31.73
C LEU A 39 -2.84 10.60 -32.79
N THR A 40 -3.05 9.95 -33.92
CA THR A 40 -3.83 10.53 -35.03
C THR A 40 -4.99 9.62 -35.42
N CYS A 41 -6.09 10.23 -35.89
CA CYS A 41 -7.23 9.52 -36.45
C CYS A 41 -7.65 10.26 -37.74
N TRP A 42 -7.21 9.75 -38.90
CA TRP A 42 -7.51 10.29 -40.22
C TRP A 42 -8.65 9.49 -40.86
N MET A 43 -9.87 10.00 -40.79
CA MET A 43 -11.06 9.41 -41.38
C MET A 43 -11.31 9.96 -42.75
N GLY A 44 -11.50 9.14 -43.79
CA GLY A 44 -11.79 9.63 -45.18
C GLY A 44 -11.32 8.69 -46.27
N GLY A 45 -11.05 7.45 -45.98
CA GLY A 45 -10.73 6.39 -46.95
C GLY A 45 -9.56 6.76 -47.88
N THR A 46 -9.79 6.80 -49.18
CA THR A 46 -8.76 7.08 -50.20
C THR A 46 -8.19 8.51 -50.12
N GLN A 47 -8.95 9.48 -49.66
CA GLN A 47 -8.53 10.88 -49.59
C GLN A 47 -7.43 11.15 -48.56
N VAL A 48 -7.35 10.33 -47.52
CA VAL A 48 -6.36 10.49 -46.46
C VAL A 48 -5.21 9.51 -46.58
N LYS A 49 -5.23 8.59 -47.56
CA LYS A 49 -4.26 7.49 -47.67
C LYS A 49 -2.79 7.96 -47.77
N ALA A 50 -2.55 9.07 -48.50
CA ALA A 50 -1.22 9.65 -48.63
C ALA A 50 -0.73 10.25 -47.27
N ALA A 51 -1.60 10.96 -46.57
CA ALA A 51 -1.31 11.55 -45.25
C ALA A 51 -1.01 10.48 -44.20
N ARG A 52 -1.81 9.42 -44.17
CA ARG A 52 -1.62 8.30 -43.26
C ARG A 52 -0.26 7.60 -43.49
N ARG A 53 0.16 7.51 -44.78
CA ARG A 53 1.48 6.98 -45.10
C ARG A 53 2.61 7.85 -44.51
N LEU A 54 2.51 9.20 -44.64
CA LEU A 54 3.48 10.14 -44.06
C LEU A 54 3.56 9.99 -42.52
N LEU A 55 2.42 9.90 -41.84
CA LEU A 55 2.37 9.69 -40.38
C LEU A 55 3.02 8.38 -39.97
N ASN A 56 2.73 7.28 -40.68
CA ASN A 56 3.34 5.97 -40.41
C ASN A 56 4.86 5.97 -40.66
N GLU A 57 5.32 6.61 -41.74
CA GLU A 57 6.76 6.76 -42.02
C GLU A 57 7.47 7.59 -40.92
N ALA A 58 6.78 8.58 -40.35
CA ALA A 58 7.25 9.37 -39.20
C ALA A 58 7.05 8.66 -37.85
N ARG A 59 6.54 7.42 -37.82
CA ARG A 59 6.25 6.62 -36.62
C ARG A 59 5.23 7.26 -35.68
N ILE A 60 4.30 8.05 -36.22
CA ILE A 60 3.16 8.57 -35.46
C ILE A 60 2.01 7.58 -35.62
N PRO A 61 1.47 7.02 -34.52
CA PRO A 61 0.34 6.08 -34.56
C PRO A 61 -0.89 6.74 -35.18
N ASP A 62 -1.49 6.08 -36.18
CA ASP A 62 -2.69 6.54 -36.85
C ASP A 62 -3.77 5.46 -36.89
N PHE A 63 -4.99 5.82 -36.56
CA PHE A 63 -6.13 4.93 -36.39
C PHE A 63 -7.23 5.24 -37.43
N ASP A 64 -7.96 4.20 -37.80
CA ASP A 64 -9.10 4.33 -38.72
C ASP A 64 -10.36 4.83 -38.01
N MET A 65 -10.51 4.48 -36.74
CA MET A 65 -11.65 4.82 -35.90
C MET A 65 -11.18 5.65 -34.70
N LEU A 66 -12.01 6.58 -34.28
CA LEU A 66 -11.70 7.44 -33.13
C LEU A 66 -11.65 6.65 -31.83
N GLU A 67 -12.52 5.67 -31.70
CA GLU A 67 -12.58 4.78 -30.54
C GLU A 67 -11.25 4.08 -30.31
N ASP A 68 -10.62 3.55 -31.38
CA ASP A 68 -9.31 2.87 -31.29
C ASP A 68 -8.21 3.84 -30.84
N ALA A 69 -8.25 5.09 -31.30
CA ALA A 69 -7.30 6.11 -30.87
C ALA A 69 -7.47 6.48 -29.39
N VAL A 70 -8.73 6.58 -28.92
CA VAL A 70 -9.05 6.85 -27.52
C VAL A 70 -8.62 5.68 -26.63
N ASP A 71 -8.89 4.44 -27.05
CA ASP A 71 -8.49 3.25 -26.31
C ASP A 71 -6.98 3.14 -26.22
N ALA A 72 -6.25 3.38 -27.32
CA ALA A 72 -4.79 3.41 -27.33
C ALA A 72 -4.23 4.49 -26.37
N PHE A 73 -4.84 5.68 -26.36
CA PHE A 73 -4.44 6.74 -25.44
C PHE A 73 -4.72 6.36 -23.98
N SER A 74 -5.86 5.73 -23.71
CA SER A 74 -6.21 5.20 -22.39
C SER A 74 -5.23 4.15 -21.90
N PHE A 75 -4.76 3.25 -22.80
CA PHE A 75 -3.72 2.27 -22.46
C PHE A 75 -2.38 2.95 -22.09
N ILE A 76 -1.96 3.98 -22.81
CA ILE A 76 -0.76 4.76 -22.49
C ILE A 76 -0.91 5.43 -21.12
N GLY A 77 -2.06 6.06 -20.85
CA GLY A 77 -2.36 6.69 -19.58
C GLY A 77 -2.36 5.69 -18.42
N THR A 78 -3.01 4.54 -18.61
CA THR A 78 -3.06 3.45 -17.63
C THR A 78 -1.66 2.88 -17.36
N TYR A 79 -0.87 2.66 -18.41
CA TYR A 79 0.51 2.21 -18.27
C TYR A 79 1.35 3.18 -17.44
N ASN A 80 1.30 4.49 -17.74
CA ASN A 80 2.04 5.49 -16.98
C ASN A 80 1.58 5.59 -15.52
N ARG A 81 0.26 5.50 -15.28
CA ARG A 81 -0.28 5.44 -13.91
C ARG A 81 0.25 4.22 -13.19
N ASN A 82 0.17 3.04 -13.79
CA ASN A 82 0.65 1.80 -13.18
C ASN A 82 2.15 1.85 -12.87
N GLN A 83 2.96 2.44 -13.78
CA GLN A 83 4.39 2.64 -13.51
C GLN A 83 4.61 3.54 -12.28
N ARG A 84 3.88 4.64 -12.14
CA ARG A 84 3.95 5.51 -10.95
C ARG A 84 3.52 4.78 -9.68
N LEU A 85 2.47 3.96 -9.75
CA LEU A 85 2.00 3.19 -8.58
C LEU A 85 3.00 2.10 -8.18
N LEU A 86 3.64 1.44 -9.14
CA LEU A 86 4.69 0.45 -8.89
C LEU A 86 5.94 1.06 -8.25
N LEU A 87 6.23 2.34 -8.49
CA LEU A 87 7.31 3.06 -7.85
C LEU A 87 7.02 3.40 -6.37
N GLN A 88 5.79 3.19 -5.89
CA GLN A 88 5.44 3.51 -4.52
C GLN A 88 5.59 2.29 -3.61
N THR A 89 6.43 2.42 -2.59
CA THR A 89 6.56 1.43 -1.53
C THR A 89 6.01 2.02 -0.23
N PRO A 90 4.78 1.65 0.15
CA PRO A 90 4.17 2.23 1.33
C PRO A 90 4.97 1.93 2.59
N ALA A 91 5.23 2.97 3.35
CA ALA A 91 5.81 2.85 4.68
C ALA A 91 4.77 2.26 5.65
N ARG A 92 5.25 1.57 6.67
CA ARG A 92 4.44 0.92 7.71
C ARG A 92 3.51 1.87 8.49
N LEU A 93 3.87 3.14 8.64
CA LEU A 93 3.11 4.20 9.32
C LEU A 93 3.63 5.55 8.84
N SER A 94 2.77 6.51 8.56
CA SER A 94 3.20 7.88 8.34
C SER A 94 3.87 8.43 9.61
N SER A 95 5.07 8.95 9.46
CA SER A 95 5.85 9.60 10.51
C SER A 95 5.17 10.92 10.94
N GLY A 96 4.11 10.86 11.72
CA GLY A 96 3.38 12.06 12.16
C GLY A 96 2.00 11.77 12.73
N GLN A 97 1.43 10.60 12.49
CA GLN A 97 0.17 10.19 13.12
C GLN A 97 0.45 9.55 14.48
N GLU A 98 -0.42 9.82 15.46
CA GLU A 98 -0.42 9.11 16.74
C GLU A 98 -0.38 7.60 16.51
N ARG A 99 0.53 6.91 17.19
CA ARG A 99 0.73 5.45 17.03
C ARG A 99 -0.55 4.71 17.36
N ALA A 100 -0.91 3.73 16.52
CA ALA A 100 -1.98 2.78 16.82
C ALA A 100 -1.65 1.99 18.09
N ASP A 101 -2.66 1.72 18.92
CA ASP A 101 -2.52 0.83 20.09
C ASP A 101 -2.61 -0.64 19.66
N LYS A 102 -1.51 -1.16 19.12
CA LYS A 102 -1.39 -2.54 18.66
C LYS A 102 -1.53 -3.55 19.79
N GLU A 103 -0.94 -3.24 20.94
CA GLU A 103 -0.94 -4.15 22.08
C GLU A 103 -2.34 -4.27 22.68
N GLY A 104 -3.08 -3.16 22.80
CA GLY A 104 -4.48 -3.19 23.20
C GLY A 104 -5.34 -4.03 22.25
N ALA A 105 -5.19 -3.84 20.95
CA ALA A 105 -5.89 -4.63 19.94
C ALA A 105 -5.53 -6.12 20.00
N ARG A 106 -4.23 -6.44 20.19
CA ARG A 106 -3.76 -7.82 20.35
C ARG A 106 -4.38 -8.49 21.58
N LEU A 107 -4.41 -7.82 22.72
CA LEU A 107 -4.99 -8.36 23.95
C LEU A 107 -6.48 -8.68 23.79
N ILE A 108 -7.25 -7.84 23.11
CA ILE A 108 -8.66 -8.11 22.79
C ILE A 108 -8.78 -9.41 21.98
N ILE A 109 -7.97 -9.55 20.91
CA ILE A 109 -8.01 -10.72 20.03
C ILE A 109 -7.61 -12.00 20.79
N GLU A 110 -6.53 -11.94 21.57
CA GLU A 110 -6.07 -13.07 22.39
C GLU A 110 -7.12 -13.50 23.43
N GLY A 111 -7.80 -12.54 24.04
CA GLY A 111 -8.93 -12.79 24.93
C GLY A 111 -10.04 -13.59 24.23
N VAL A 112 -10.47 -13.14 23.05
CA VAL A 112 -11.48 -13.81 22.24
C VAL A 112 -11.07 -15.23 21.85
N LEU A 113 -9.81 -15.42 21.44
CA LEU A 113 -9.29 -16.72 21.05
C LEU A 113 -9.15 -17.67 22.25
N THR A 114 -8.77 -17.16 23.44
CA THR A 114 -8.71 -17.94 24.69
C THR A 114 -10.08 -18.45 25.11
N GLU A 115 -11.13 -17.68 24.88
CA GLU A 115 -12.52 -18.09 25.06
C GLU A 115 -13.02 -19.05 23.95
N ARG A 116 -12.16 -19.47 23.04
CA ARG A 116 -12.47 -20.32 21.87
C ARG A 116 -13.48 -19.69 20.91
N ARG A 117 -13.66 -18.38 20.96
CA ARG A 117 -14.45 -17.64 19.98
C ARG A 117 -13.58 -17.31 18.76
N LYS A 118 -14.22 -17.18 17.60
CA LYS A 118 -13.56 -16.79 16.33
C LYS A 118 -14.13 -15.49 15.75
N VAL A 119 -15.19 -14.99 16.34
CA VAL A 119 -15.86 -13.76 15.94
C VAL A 119 -15.89 -12.83 17.14
N LEU A 120 -15.47 -11.60 16.94
CA LEU A 120 -15.55 -10.54 17.93
C LEU A 120 -16.99 -10.08 18.07
N THR A 121 -17.34 -9.62 19.26
CA THR A 121 -18.57 -8.85 19.46
C THR A 121 -18.45 -7.48 18.80
N GLU A 122 -19.59 -6.81 18.54
CA GLU A 122 -19.60 -5.47 17.96
C GLU A 122 -18.74 -4.46 18.78
N PRO A 123 -18.86 -4.39 20.13
CA PRO A 123 -18.00 -3.51 20.94
C PRO A 123 -16.50 -3.86 20.86
N GLU A 124 -16.13 -5.15 20.85
CA GLU A 124 -14.74 -5.58 20.66
C GLU A 124 -14.22 -5.17 19.29
N SER A 125 -15.03 -5.30 18.23
CA SER A 125 -14.68 -4.86 16.87
C SER A 125 -14.47 -3.35 16.83
N MET A 126 -15.38 -2.56 17.41
CA MET A 126 -15.26 -1.10 17.47
C MET A 126 -14.03 -0.67 18.29
N ALA A 127 -13.70 -1.38 19.38
CA ALA A 127 -12.49 -1.10 20.16
C ALA A 127 -11.22 -1.31 19.35
N ILE A 128 -11.14 -2.37 18.51
CA ILE A 128 -10.03 -2.59 17.60
C ILE A 128 -9.94 -1.48 16.53
N LEU A 129 -11.08 -1.06 15.94
CA LEU A 129 -11.08 0.04 14.99
C LEU A 129 -10.52 1.32 15.63
N ASN A 130 -11.00 1.67 16.83
CA ASN A 130 -10.51 2.84 17.57
C ASN A 130 -9.02 2.75 17.93
N ALA A 131 -8.52 1.55 18.29
CA ALA A 131 -7.10 1.31 18.54
C ALA A 131 -6.23 1.63 17.32
N PHE A 132 -6.76 1.44 16.11
CA PHE A 132 -6.11 1.81 14.84
C PHE A 132 -6.56 3.17 14.29
N LYS A 133 -7.16 4.04 15.13
CA LYS A 133 -7.58 5.40 14.74
C LYS A 133 -8.62 5.42 13.60
N ILE A 134 -9.39 4.36 13.46
CA ILE A 134 -10.55 4.32 12.58
C ILE A 134 -11.75 4.80 13.40
N PRO A 135 -12.35 5.97 13.06
CA PRO A 135 -13.45 6.50 13.83
C PRO A 135 -14.64 5.51 13.86
N ALA A 136 -15.07 5.13 15.05
CA ALA A 136 -16.17 4.21 15.25
C ALA A 136 -17.24 4.83 16.14
N ALA A 137 -18.50 4.45 15.90
CA ALA A 137 -19.63 4.95 16.66
C ALA A 137 -19.49 4.64 18.16
N GLU A 138 -19.69 5.64 18.99
CA GLU A 138 -19.77 5.45 20.43
C GLU A 138 -20.84 4.42 20.76
N ASN A 139 -20.48 3.42 21.56
CA ASN A 139 -21.39 2.34 21.92
C ASN A 139 -21.13 1.83 23.34
N GLY A 140 -22.11 1.12 23.87
CA GLY A 140 -22.02 0.43 25.15
C GLY A 140 -22.95 -0.76 25.20
N VAL A 141 -22.65 -1.71 26.07
CA VAL A 141 -23.43 -2.95 26.25
C VAL A 141 -24.26 -2.86 27.53
N ALA A 142 -25.55 -3.10 27.40
CA ALA A 142 -26.48 -3.18 28.50
C ALA A 142 -27.01 -4.62 28.68
N THR A 143 -26.92 -5.16 29.86
CA THR A 143 -27.56 -6.42 30.27
C THR A 143 -28.88 -6.21 30.97
N THR A 144 -29.22 -4.96 31.32
CA THR A 144 -30.48 -4.55 31.92
C THR A 144 -31.02 -3.28 31.28
N GLY A 145 -32.35 -3.07 31.37
CA GLY A 145 -32.98 -1.85 30.85
C GLY A 145 -32.47 -0.56 31.53
N ASN A 146 -32.08 -0.62 32.81
CA ASN A 146 -31.50 0.53 33.50
C ASN A 146 -30.09 0.87 32.99
N GLN A 147 -29.25 -0.15 32.73
CA GLN A 147 -27.95 0.07 32.10
C GLN A 147 -28.12 0.65 30.68
N ALA A 148 -29.12 0.16 29.93
CA ALA A 148 -29.41 0.70 28.60
C ALA A 148 -29.73 2.19 28.64
N LEU A 149 -30.51 2.61 29.64
CA LEU A 149 -30.83 4.01 29.86
C LEU A 149 -29.61 4.86 30.19
N VAL A 150 -28.76 4.42 31.12
CA VAL A 150 -27.56 5.16 31.54
C VAL A 150 -26.60 5.33 30.33
N ILE A 151 -26.42 4.27 29.54
CA ILE A 151 -25.59 4.33 28.35
C ILE A 151 -26.18 5.29 27.32
N ALA A 152 -27.48 5.21 27.04
CA ALA A 152 -28.14 6.09 26.08
C ALA A 152 -28.05 7.58 26.48
N GLU A 153 -28.17 7.88 27.78
CA GLU A 153 -28.02 9.25 28.32
C GLU A 153 -26.56 9.74 28.20
N SER A 154 -25.60 8.86 28.42
CA SER A 154 -24.18 9.19 28.28
C SER A 154 -23.78 9.47 26.82
N ILE A 155 -24.26 8.66 25.87
CA ILE A 155 -24.00 8.80 24.44
C ILE A 155 -24.77 9.98 23.83
N GLY A 156 -25.95 10.26 24.35
CA GLY A 156 -26.89 11.25 23.82
C GLY A 156 -27.81 10.69 22.72
N TYR A 157 -29.04 11.23 22.69
CA TYR A 157 -30.05 10.82 21.72
C TYR A 157 -29.86 11.51 20.36
N PRO A 158 -30.28 10.86 19.24
CA PRO A 158 -30.89 9.55 19.15
C PRO A 158 -29.85 8.43 19.23
N VAL A 159 -30.32 7.24 19.69
CA VAL A 159 -29.52 6.04 19.75
C VAL A 159 -30.11 4.91 18.89
N ALA A 160 -29.26 3.98 18.44
CA ALA A 160 -29.64 2.70 17.90
C ALA A 160 -29.45 1.62 18.96
N MET A 161 -30.35 0.64 19.00
CA MET A 161 -30.28 -0.50 19.92
C MET A 161 -30.23 -1.78 19.10
N LYS A 162 -29.29 -2.67 19.40
CA LYS A 162 -29.08 -3.96 18.69
C LYS A 162 -28.90 -5.08 19.71
N VAL A 163 -29.63 -6.20 19.54
CA VAL A 163 -29.45 -7.39 20.39
C VAL A 163 -28.10 -8.05 20.13
N MET A 164 -27.42 -8.41 21.23
CA MET A 164 -26.19 -9.20 21.21
C MET A 164 -26.53 -10.68 21.36
N SER A 165 -26.26 -11.47 20.32
CA SER A 165 -26.39 -12.91 20.33
C SER A 165 -25.47 -13.50 19.27
N ASN A 166 -24.74 -14.54 19.62
CA ASN A 166 -23.90 -15.29 18.67
C ASN A 166 -24.74 -16.27 17.80
N ASP A 167 -25.99 -16.51 18.19
CA ASP A 167 -26.90 -17.44 17.52
C ASP A 167 -27.77 -16.77 16.45
N ILE A 168 -27.68 -15.43 16.32
CA ILE A 168 -28.50 -14.64 15.40
C ILE A 168 -27.61 -13.90 14.41
N SER A 169 -27.57 -14.34 13.17
CA SER A 169 -26.80 -13.70 12.09
C SER A 169 -27.48 -12.44 11.54
N HIS A 170 -28.80 -12.47 11.35
CA HIS A 170 -29.62 -11.36 10.85
C HIS A 170 -30.50 -10.83 11.97
N LYS A 171 -29.96 -9.84 12.72
CA LYS A 171 -30.63 -9.29 13.92
C LYS A 171 -31.94 -8.59 13.59
N SER A 172 -32.01 -7.92 12.44
CA SER A 172 -33.22 -7.20 11.98
C SER A 172 -34.40 -8.14 11.78
N ASP A 173 -34.18 -9.31 11.15
CA ASP A 173 -35.22 -10.29 10.85
C ASP A 173 -35.81 -10.91 12.13
N ALA A 174 -35.03 -10.94 13.20
CA ALA A 174 -35.45 -11.43 14.50
C ALA A 174 -36.13 -10.36 15.38
N GLY A 175 -36.29 -9.12 14.89
CA GLY A 175 -36.76 -8.00 15.68
C GLY A 175 -35.74 -7.48 16.72
N GLY A 176 -34.45 -7.80 16.48
CA GLY A 176 -33.34 -7.49 17.37
C GLY A 176 -32.65 -6.15 17.08
N VAL A 177 -33.26 -5.27 16.27
CA VAL A 177 -32.74 -3.93 15.96
C VAL A 177 -33.83 -2.89 16.14
N ARG A 178 -33.51 -1.80 16.81
CA ARG A 178 -34.38 -0.62 16.95
C ARG A 178 -33.56 0.62 16.67
N LEU A 179 -33.95 1.37 15.66
CA LEU A 179 -33.29 2.61 15.24
C LEU A 179 -34.11 3.83 15.71
N ASN A 180 -33.49 4.99 15.78
CA ASN A 180 -34.13 6.27 16.07
C ASN A 180 -34.81 6.31 17.44
N VAL A 181 -34.18 5.74 18.46
CA VAL A 181 -34.68 5.82 19.85
C VAL A 181 -34.28 7.19 20.41
N ASN A 182 -35.29 8.03 20.71
CA ASN A 182 -35.06 9.46 20.95
C ASN A 182 -35.24 9.89 22.42
N SER A 183 -35.65 8.99 23.30
CA SER A 183 -35.93 9.33 24.70
C SER A 183 -35.70 8.15 25.65
N ALA A 184 -35.51 8.49 26.92
CA ALA A 184 -35.42 7.54 28.03
C ALA A 184 -36.61 6.57 28.12
N GLN A 185 -37.80 7.05 27.82
CA GLN A 185 -39.02 6.24 27.83
C GLN A 185 -38.97 5.21 26.69
N GLU A 186 -38.57 5.65 25.49
CA GLU A 186 -38.43 4.76 24.34
C GLU A 186 -37.33 3.70 24.55
N VAL A 187 -36.20 4.03 25.20
CA VAL A 187 -35.14 3.05 25.52
C VAL A 187 -35.70 1.93 26.40
N ARG A 188 -36.47 2.25 27.45
CA ARG A 188 -37.05 1.25 28.34
C ARG A 188 -38.06 0.34 27.63
N GLY A 189 -38.89 0.94 26.77
CA GLY A 189 -39.88 0.21 25.96
C GLY A 189 -39.16 -0.71 24.96
N ALA A 190 -38.28 -0.15 24.15
CA ALA A 190 -37.50 -0.88 23.14
C ALA A 190 -36.70 -2.04 23.74
N TYR A 191 -36.07 -1.85 24.92
CA TYR A 191 -35.31 -2.91 25.59
C TYR A 191 -36.17 -4.16 25.84
N ARG A 192 -37.38 -3.99 26.38
CA ARG A 192 -38.32 -5.08 26.67
C ARG A 192 -38.87 -5.71 25.39
N GLU A 193 -39.37 -4.89 24.48
CA GLU A 193 -39.94 -5.33 23.22
C GLU A 193 -38.95 -6.16 22.39
N MET A 194 -37.68 -5.71 22.33
CA MET A 194 -36.64 -6.42 21.58
C MET A 194 -36.31 -7.79 22.19
N ILE A 195 -36.19 -7.87 23.52
CA ILE A 195 -35.96 -9.14 24.21
C ILE A 195 -37.11 -10.12 23.94
N ASP A 196 -38.36 -9.63 24.07
CA ASP A 196 -39.56 -10.45 23.87
C ASP A 196 -39.73 -10.90 22.41
N SER A 197 -39.48 -10.00 21.45
CA SER A 197 -39.53 -10.31 20.01
C SER A 197 -38.51 -11.35 19.62
N VAL A 198 -37.24 -11.22 20.07
CA VAL A 198 -36.21 -12.20 19.78
C VAL A 198 -36.51 -13.55 20.42
N LYS A 199 -37.04 -13.60 21.65
CA LYS A 199 -37.44 -14.86 22.28
C LYS A 199 -38.57 -15.55 21.53
N GLN A 200 -39.51 -14.79 20.95
CA GLN A 200 -40.59 -15.34 20.12
C GLN A 200 -40.05 -15.87 18.77
N ASN A 201 -39.25 -15.08 18.10
CA ASN A 201 -38.79 -15.41 16.74
C ASN A 201 -37.61 -16.43 16.72
N ARG A 202 -36.83 -16.48 17.81
CA ARG A 202 -35.64 -17.33 18.01
C ARG A 202 -35.58 -17.86 19.43
N PRO A 203 -36.46 -18.82 19.83
CA PRO A 203 -36.57 -19.26 21.23
C PRO A 203 -35.30 -19.86 21.83
N ASN A 204 -34.44 -20.44 20.99
CA ASN A 204 -33.21 -21.10 21.40
C ASN A 204 -31.98 -20.17 21.40
N ALA A 205 -32.13 -18.92 20.95
CA ALA A 205 -31.01 -17.98 20.86
C ALA A 205 -30.64 -17.43 22.24
N LYS A 206 -29.36 -17.50 22.60
CA LYS A 206 -28.83 -16.93 23.83
C LYS A 206 -28.57 -15.45 23.64
N ILE A 207 -29.37 -14.60 24.31
CA ILE A 207 -29.17 -13.15 24.34
C ILE A 207 -28.20 -12.84 25.49
N THR A 208 -27.08 -12.17 25.15
CA THR A 208 -26.04 -11.76 26.10
C THR A 208 -26.17 -10.29 26.54
N GLY A 209 -26.95 -9.49 25.81
CA GLY A 209 -27.20 -8.08 26.12
C GLY A 209 -27.81 -7.33 24.92
N ILE A 210 -27.89 -6.03 25.05
CA ILE A 210 -28.24 -5.12 23.94
C ILE A 210 -27.14 -4.07 23.83
N THR A 211 -26.61 -3.87 22.62
CA THR A 211 -25.70 -2.77 22.30
C THR A 211 -26.53 -1.51 22.08
N ILE A 212 -26.14 -0.42 22.74
CA ILE A 212 -26.65 0.92 22.50
C ILE A 212 -25.55 1.70 21.80
N ALA A 213 -25.84 2.25 20.63
CA ALA A 213 -24.88 3.00 19.84
C ALA A 213 -25.43 4.36 19.43
N LYS A 214 -24.55 5.35 19.32
CA LYS A 214 -24.90 6.66 18.80
C LYS A 214 -25.44 6.53 17.38
N MET A 215 -26.57 7.18 17.11
CA MET A 215 -27.14 7.18 15.79
C MET A 215 -26.68 8.40 15.01
N TYR A 216 -26.00 8.16 13.89
CA TYR A 216 -25.58 9.22 12.99
C TYR A 216 -26.69 9.51 11.99
N ARG A 217 -27.04 10.78 11.84
CA ARG A 217 -28.06 11.28 10.91
C ARG A 217 -27.48 12.43 10.12
N ASN A 218 -27.01 12.15 8.93
CA ASN A 218 -26.71 13.18 7.95
C ASN A 218 -27.31 12.75 6.60
N PRO A 219 -28.28 13.49 6.05
CA PRO A 219 -28.86 13.16 4.74
C PRO A 219 -27.82 13.22 3.61
N ASN A 220 -26.67 13.85 3.84
CA ASN A 220 -25.56 13.92 2.90
C ASN A 220 -24.58 12.74 3.04
N ALA A 221 -24.72 11.90 4.07
CA ALA A 221 -23.81 10.78 4.27
C ALA A 221 -23.93 9.74 3.14
N ARG A 222 -22.79 9.19 2.73
CA ARG A 222 -22.71 8.05 1.80
C ARG A 222 -22.44 6.80 2.61
N ASP A 223 -23.19 5.75 2.30
CA ASP A 223 -22.98 4.42 2.86
C ASP A 223 -21.91 3.73 2.04
N LEU A 224 -20.75 3.51 2.63
CA LEU A 224 -19.62 2.83 2.03
C LEU A 224 -19.31 1.54 2.79
N MET A 225 -18.54 0.65 2.16
CA MET A 225 -18.10 -0.61 2.75
C MET A 225 -16.58 -0.74 2.62
N ILE A 226 -15.93 -1.20 3.69
CA ILE A 226 -14.53 -1.61 3.67
C ILE A 226 -14.44 -3.01 4.25
N GLY A 227 -13.86 -3.94 3.49
CA GLY A 227 -13.63 -5.32 3.91
C GLY A 227 -12.16 -5.71 3.93
N ILE A 228 -11.83 -6.69 4.77
CA ILE A 228 -10.59 -7.47 4.69
C ILE A 228 -10.99 -8.92 4.52
N ILE A 229 -10.46 -9.57 3.51
CA ILE A 229 -10.63 -11.01 3.27
C ILE A 229 -9.24 -11.62 3.14
N ARG A 230 -9.02 -12.79 3.72
CA ARG A 230 -7.75 -13.47 3.60
C ARG A 230 -7.76 -14.44 2.41
N ASP A 231 -7.03 -14.05 1.37
CA ASP A 231 -6.76 -14.91 0.23
C ASP A 231 -5.69 -15.97 0.58
N PRO A 232 -5.82 -17.23 0.10
CA PRO A 232 -4.86 -18.29 0.37
C PRO A 232 -3.46 -18.03 -0.18
N VAL A 233 -3.32 -17.24 -1.27
CA VAL A 233 -2.08 -16.95 -1.97
C VAL A 233 -1.53 -15.58 -1.59
N PHE A 234 -2.40 -14.54 -1.63
CA PHE A 234 -2.01 -13.16 -1.44
C PHE A 234 -2.12 -12.66 0.00
N GLY A 235 -2.59 -13.50 0.94
CA GLY A 235 -2.81 -13.04 2.31
C GLY A 235 -4.01 -12.09 2.43
N PRO A 236 -3.93 -11.05 3.29
CA PRO A 236 -5.04 -10.11 3.42
C PRO A 236 -5.22 -9.28 2.15
N VAL A 237 -6.48 -9.14 1.73
CA VAL A 237 -6.93 -8.30 0.61
C VAL A 237 -7.93 -7.31 1.15
N ILE A 238 -7.75 -6.03 0.85
CA ILE A 238 -8.65 -4.95 1.23
C ILE A 238 -9.65 -4.74 0.09
N SER A 239 -10.93 -4.69 0.41
CA SER A 239 -12.01 -4.33 -0.51
C SER A 239 -12.63 -3.01 -0.10
N PHE A 240 -13.02 -2.20 -1.09
CA PHE A 240 -13.73 -0.94 -0.90
C PHE A 240 -14.86 -0.84 -1.94
N GLY A 241 -16.01 -0.27 -1.54
CA GLY A 241 -17.13 -0.08 -2.46
C GLY A 241 -18.33 0.58 -1.82
N SER A 242 -19.45 0.57 -2.55
CA SER A 242 -20.74 1.02 -2.03
C SER A 242 -21.17 0.14 -0.85
N GLY A 243 -21.71 0.75 0.20
CA GLY A 243 -22.21 0.09 1.40
C GLY A 243 -23.72 -0.06 1.42
N GLY A 244 -24.24 -0.40 2.61
CA GLY A 244 -25.67 -0.57 2.86
C GLY A 244 -26.27 -1.87 2.32
N THR A 245 -27.59 -1.95 2.24
CA THR A 245 -28.33 -3.18 1.85
C THR A 245 -28.25 -3.52 0.36
N MET A 246 -27.78 -2.60 -0.47
CA MET A 246 -27.69 -2.78 -1.94
C MET A 246 -26.36 -3.34 -2.43
N VAL A 247 -25.40 -3.59 -1.54
CA VAL A 247 -24.03 -4.06 -1.86
C VAL A 247 -24.05 -5.30 -2.76
N GLU A 248 -24.85 -6.30 -2.39
CA GLU A 248 -24.92 -7.57 -3.10
C GLU A 248 -25.51 -7.44 -4.51
N VAL A 249 -26.37 -6.44 -4.72
CA VAL A 249 -27.06 -6.20 -6.01
C VAL A 249 -26.20 -5.39 -6.97
N MET A 250 -25.46 -4.40 -6.44
CA MET A 250 -24.68 -3.45 -7.26
C MET A 250 -23.34 -4.00 -7.73
N GLY A 251 -22.74 -4.94 -6.99
CA GLY A 251 -21.44 -5.53 -7.32
C GLY A 251 -20.32 -4.49 -7.51
N ASP A 252 -20.43 -3.37 -6.78
CA ASP A 252 -19.49 -2.24 -6.88
C ASP A 252 -18.41 -2.37 -5.83
N SER A 253 -17.33 -3.02 -6.17
CA SER A 253 -16.16 -3.12 -5.30
C SER A 253 -14.86 -3.15 -6.08
N ALA A 254 -13.83 -2.54 -5.49
CA ALA A 254 -12.46 -2.65 -5.94
C ALA A 254 -11.61 -3.29 -4.81
N ILE A 255 -10.52 -3.93 -5.19
CA ILE A 255 -9.64 -4.61 -4.25
C ILE A 255 -8.20 -4.11 -4.38
N SER A 256 -7.44 -4.17 -3.28
CA SER A 256 -6.01 -3.87 -3.23
C SER A 256 -5.31 -4.71 -2.17
N LEU A 257 -4.00 -4.91 -2.33
CA LEU A 257 -3.17 -5.56 -1.32
C LEU A 257 -2.59 -4.53 -0.35
N PRO A 258 -2.58 -4.81 0.96
CA PRO A 258 -1.82 -4.00 1.90
C PRO A 258 -0.31 -4.22 1.70
N PRO A 259 0.55 -3.23 2.04
CA PRO A 259 0.23 -1.93 2.63
C PRO A 259 -0.26 -0.90 1.61
N LEU A 260 -1.15 0.00 2.06
CA LEU A 260 -1.61 1.16 1.29
C LEU A 260 -0.96 2.43 1.81
N ASN A 261 -0.61 3.33 0.89
CA ASN A 261 -0.38 4.74 1.19
C ASN A 261 -1.59 5.57 0.70
N ARG A 262 -1.55 6.89 0.89
CA ARG A 262 -2.63 7.80 0.48
C ARG A 262 -2.96 7.71 -1.01
N GLN A 263 -1.94 7.60 -1.87
CA GLN A 263 -2.11 7.50 -3.32
C GLN A 263 -2.78 6.18 -3.73
N LEU A 264 -2.33 5.05 -3.16
CA LEU A 264 -2.92 3.74 -3.42
C LEU A 264 -4.35 3.65 -2.88
N ALA A 265 -4.64 4.30 -1.74
CA ALA A 265 -5.99 4.41 -1.20
C ALA A 265 -6.90 5.24 -2.13
N SER A 266 -6.41 6.37 -2.65
CA SER A 266 -7.14 7.17 -3.65
C SER A 266 -7.41 6.37 -4.93
N ASP A 267 -6.41 5.66 -5.46
CA ASP A 267 -6.59 4.79 -6.64
C ASP A 267 -7.62 3.67 -6.40
N LEU A 268 -7.63 3.09 -5.19
CA LEU A 268 -8.63 2.09 -4.82
C LEU A 268 -10.06 2.67 -4.86
N ILE A 269 -10.24 3.89 -4.36
CA ILE A 269 -11.53 4.61 -4.40
C ILE A 269 -11.93 4.86 -5.86
N ASP A 270 -11.04 5.43 -6.67
CA ASP A 270 -11.30 5.83 -8.06
C ASP A 270 -11.73 4.67 -8.96
N ARG A 271 -11.34 3.44 -8.64
CA ARG A 271 -11.73 2.23 -9.38
C ARG A 271 -13.15 1.76 -9.12
N THR A 272 -13.89 2.39 -8.19
CA THR A 272 -15.27 2.04 -7.87
C THR A 272 -16.28 2.96 -8.58
N LYS A 273 -17.52 2.47 -8.74
CA LYS A 273 -18.61 3.33 -9.18
C LYS A 273 -19.03 4.32 -8.08
N ALA A 274 -18.84 3.95 -6.81
CA ALA A 274 -19.08 4.80 -5.65
C ALA A 274 -18.32 6.12 -5.75
N ALA A 275 -17.11 6.14 -6.32
CA ALA A 275 -16.30 7.34 -6.50
C ALA A 275 -17.08 8.50 -7.15
N LYS A 276 -17.97 8.19 -8.10
CA LYS A 276 -18.81 9.20 -8.79
C LYS A 276 -19.81 9.88 -7.88
N MET A 277 -20.14 9.29 -6.73
CA MET A 277 -21.09 9.83 -5.75
C MET A 277 -20.42 10.58 -4.60
N LEU A 278 -19.09 10.55 -4.51
CA LEU A 278 -18.34 11.15 -3.39
C LEU A 278 -18.16 12.66 -3.55
N GLY A 279 -18.16 13.16 -4.78
CA GLY A 279 -18.14 14.60 -5.09
C GLY A 279 -19.46 15.30 -4.76
N GLN A 280 -19.47 16.60 -5.00
CA GLN A 280 -20.70 17.38 -4.92
C GLN A 280 -21.72 16.91 -5.97
N PHE A 281 -22.92 16.57 -5.54
CA PHE A 281 -23.99 16.12 -6.45
C PHE A 281 -25.33 16.75 -6.06
N ARG A 282 -25.91 17.57 -6.95
CA ARG A 282 -27.14 18.33 -6.70
C ARG A 282 -27.00 19.17 -5.43
N ASN A 283 -27.84 18.91 -4.41
CA ASN A 283 -27.84 19.61 -3.11
C ASN A 283 -26.99 18.91 -2.04
N MET A 284 -26.30 17.80 -2.40
CA MET A 284 -25.43 17.07 -1.47
C MET A 284 -24.01 17.62 -1.57
N ALA A 285 -23.42 18.01 -0.43
CA ALA A 285 -22.01 18.41 -0.37
C ALA A 285 -21.08 17.25 -0.76
N ALA A 286 -19.87 17.57 -1.20
CA ALA A 286 -18.80 16.59 -1.33
C ALA A 286 -18.46 16.02 0.06
N ILE A 287 -18.01 14.78 0.10
CA ILE A 287 -17.52 14.17 1.33
C ILE A 287 -16.15 14.73 1.73
N ASP A 288 -15.75 14.51 2.97
CA ASP A 288 -14.35 14.64 3.39
C ASP A 288 -13.53 13.44 2.87
N MET A 289 -12.91 13.65 1.69
CA MET A 289 -12.10 12.63 1.01
C MET A 289 -10.85 12.26 1.82
N GLU A 290 -10.26 13.24 2.53
CA GLU A 290 -9.07 13.03 3.34
C GLU A 290 -9.36 12.05 4.49
N SER A 291 -10.49 12.23 5.19
CA SER A 291 -10.94 11.30 6.24
C SER A 291 -11.19 9.89 5.69
N LEU A 292 -11.75 9.74 4.49
CA LEU A 292 -11.95 8.43 3.87
C LEU A 292 -10.62 7.76 3.53
N ILE A 293 -9.67 8.50 2.96
CA ILE A 293 -8.32 8.01 2.67
C ILE A 293 -7.61 7.58 3.96
N ASP A 294 -7.71 8.37 5.03
CA ASP A 294 -7.11 8.03 6.33
C ASP A 294 -7.69 6.74 6.90
N VAL A 295 -8.99 6.52 6.78
CA VAL A 295 -9.63 5.25 7.19
C VAL A 295 -9.07 4.07 6.41
N LEU A 296 -8.94 4.17 5.08
CA LEU A 296 -8.38 3.09 4.25
C LEU A 296 -6.92 2.79 4.59
N VAL A 297 -6.10 3.81 4.81
CA VAL A 297 -4.70 3.65 5.24
C VAL A 297 -4.64 2.99 6.62
N ASN A 298 -5.49 3.38 7.56
CA ASN A 298 -5.54 2.79 8.90
C ASN A 298 -6.04 1.34 8.89
N VAL A 299 -7.00 1.00 8.04
CA VAL A 299 -7.44 -0.39 7.79
C VAL A 299 -6.28 -1.21 7.22
N SER A 300 -5.51 -0.63 6.30
CA SER A 300 -4.33 -1.29 5.75
C SER A 300 -3.26 -1.53 6.81
N ASN A 301 -2.99 -0.54 7.66
CA ASN A 301 -2.06 -0.68 8.79
C ASN A 301 -2.53 -1.78 9.75
N MET A 302 -3.82 -1.83 10.04
CA MET A 302 -4.41 -2.88 10.88
C MET A 302 -4.23 -4.27 10.26
N ALA A 303 -4.45 -4.41 8.95
CA ALA A 303 -4.22 -5.68 8.23
C ALA A 303 -2.75 -6.12 8.28
N CYS A 304 -1.80 -5.18 8.22
CA CYS A 304 -0.37 -5.46 8.32
C CYS A 304 0.05 -5.89 9.74
N GLU A 305 -0.50 -5.24 10.77
CA GLU A 305 -0.04 -5.40 12.14
C GLU A 305 -0.77 -6.52 12.92
N LEU A 306 -1.96 -6.91 12.46
CA LEU A 306 -2.78 -7.94 13.11
C LEU A 306 -2.94 -9.21 12.25
N PRO A 307 -1.94 -10.11 12.22
CA PRO A 307 -1.98 -11.35 11.44
C PRO A 307 -3.08 -12.32 11.86
N TRP A 308 -3.75 -12.07 12.99
CA TRP A 308 -4.88 -12.85 13.49
C TRP A 308 -6.17 -12.59 12.73
N ILE A 309 -6.34 -11.43 12.05
CA ILE A 309 -7.54 -11.09 11.30
C ILE A 309 -7.67 -12.04 10.10
N ARG A 310 -8.82 -12.69 9.99
CA ARG A 310 -9.21 -13.58 8.89
C ARG A 310 -10.17 -12.91 7.93
N GLU A 311 -11.05 -12.11 8.50
CA GLU A 311 -12.10 -11.41 7.79
C GLU A 311 -12.51 -10.19 8.62
N MET A 312 -12.76 -9.09 7.97
CA MET A 312 -13.34 -7.90 8.56
C MET A 312 -14.32 -7.29 7.56
N ASP A 313 -15.41 -6.79 8.07
CA ASP A 313 -16.41 -6.03 7.32
C ASP A 313 -16.83 -4.81 8.14
N ILE A 314 -16.64 -3.63 7.57
CA ILE A 314 -17.17 -2.35 8.08
C ILE A 314 -18.31 -1.98 7.13
N ASN A 315 -19.56 -2.12 7.57
CA ASN A 315 -20.74 -1.86 6.74
C ASN A 315 -21.96 -1.49 7.60
N PRO A 316 -22.39 -0.22 7.59
CA PRO A 316 -21.84 0.87 6.78
C PRO A 316 -20.68 1.62 7.45
N LEU A 317 -19.79 2.12 6.63
CA LEU A 317 -18.94 3.28 6.91
C LEU A 317 -19.68 4.50 6.38
N LEU A 318 -20.17 5.36 7.27
CA LEU A 318 -20.81 6.61 6.89
C LEU A 318 -19.75 7.68 6.65
N VAL A 319 -19.80 8.33 5.49
CA VAL A 319 -18.88 9.42 5.14
C VAL A 319 -19.65 10.61 4.63
N ASP A 320 -19.40 11.78 5.21
CA ASP A 320 -20.01 13.04 4.83
C ASP A 320 -18.97 14.17 4.77
N GLU A 321 -19.41 15.41 4.70
CA GLU A 321 -18.56 16.60 4.67
C GLU A 321 -17.78 16.86 5.98
N ASN A 322 -18.09 16.17 7.07
CA ASN A 322 -17.48 16.33 8.39
C ASN A 322 -16.50 15.20 8.73
N GLY A 323 -16.48 14.12 7.94
CA GLY A 323 -15.59 13.00 8.15
C GLY A 323 -16.20 11.63 7.87
N ALA A 324 -15.54 10.60 8.40
CA ALA A 324 -15.93 9.21 8.25
C ALA A 324 -16.16 8.55 9.62
N VAL A 325 -17.18 7.69 9.74
CA VAL A 325 -17.46 6.93 10.96
C VAL A 325 -17.98 5.53 10.66
N ALA A 326 -17.36 4.50 11.24
CA ALA A 326 -17.83 3.13 11.19
C ALA A 326 -19.02 2.94 12.14
N VAL A 327 -20.18 2.55 11.61
CA VAL A 327 -21.41 2.36 12.38
C VAL A 327 -21.63 0.90 12.75
N ASP A 328 -21.15 -0.01 11.94
CA ASP A 328 -21.15 -1.44 12.21
C ASP A 328 -19.84 -2.07 11.73
N ALA A 329 -19.31 -3.01 12.52
CA ALA A 329 -18.12 -3.75 12.17
C ALA A 329 -18.17 -5.19 12.68
N ARG A 330 -17.76 -6.10 11.81
CA ARG A 330 -17.62 -7.52 12.14
C ARG A 330 -16.19 -7.96 11.86
N ILE A 331 -15.53 -8.53 12.87
CA ILE A 331 -14.16 -9.03 12.74
C ILE A 331 -14.13 -10.50 13.10
N ARG A 332 -13.50 -11.30 12.26
CA ARG A 332 -13.25 -12.72 12.44
C ARG A 332 -11.76 -12.97 12.60
N VAL A 333 -11.39 -13.73 13.61
CA VAL A 333 -10.00 -13.94 14.00
C VAL A 333 -9.62 -15.42 14.06
N GLY A 334 -8.33 -15.71 14.02
CA GLY A 334 -7.76 -17.04 14.16
C GLY A 334 -6.25 -16.97 14.33
N TYR A 335 -5.66 -18.00 14.92
CA TYR A 335 -4.22 -18.05 15.13
C TYR A 335 -3.46 -17.99 13.80
N PRO A 336 -2.48 -17.08 13.64
CA PRO A 336 -1.61 -17.08 12.47
C PRO A 336 -0.71 -18.32 12.44
N LYS A 337 -0.14 -18.62 11.27
CA LYS A 337 0.92 -19.63 11.20
C LYS A 337 2.14 -19.10 11.97
N PRO A 338 2.82 -19.95 12.76
CA PRO A 338 4.07 -19.54 13.42
C PRO A 338 5.09 -19.06 12.39
N SER A 339 5.69 -17.89 12.62
CA SER A 339 6.73 -17.32 11.80
C SER A 339 7.61 -16.41 12.66
N THR A 340 8.90 -16.36 12.35
CA THR A 340 9.84 -15.38 12.90
C THR A 340 9.68 -14.02 12.26
N ASP A 341 9.16 -13.97 11.03
CA ASP A 341 8.86 -12.74 10.32
C ASP A 341 7.42 -12.28 10.64
N PRO A 342 7.23 -11.11 11.26
CA PRO A 342 5.91 -10.59 11.62
C PRO A 342 5.02 -10.31 10.41
N TYR A 343 5.59 -10.11 9.22
CA TYR A 343 4.89 -9.78 7.98
C TYR A 343 4.75 -10.95 7.01
N ASN A 344 5.15 -12.16 7.38
CA ASN A 344 5.04 -13.36 6.53
C ASN A 344 3.61 -13.70 6.07
N HIS A 345 2.61 -13.01 6.60
CA HIS A 345 1.21 -13.14 6.19
C HIS A 345 0.82 -12.20 5.04
N LEU A 346 1.71 -11.29 4.63
CA LEU A 346 1.51 -10.31 3.58
C LEU A 346 2.18 -10.76 2.27
N ALA A 347 1.57 -10.45 1.13
CA ALA A 347 2.19 -10.61 -0.17
C ALA A 347 3.23 -9.51 -0.47
N ILE A 348 3.00 -8.31 0.06
CA ILE A 348 3.90 -7.15 -0.09
C ILE A 348 4.40 -6.76 1.29
N HIS A 349 5.73 -6.82 1.49
CA HIS A 349 6.32 -6.42 2.76
C HIS A 349 6.38 -4.90 2.87
N PRO A 350 5.94 -4.32 4.00
CA PRO A 350 6.03 -2.88 4.22
C PRO A 350 7.48 -2.39 4.21
N TYR A 351 7.69 -1.14 3.77
CA TYR A 351 8.99 -0.50 3.86
C TYR A 351 9.51 -0.49 5.32
N PRO A 352 10.71 -1.00 5.60
CA PRO A 352 11.18 -1.23 6.96
C PRO A 352 11.77 0.04 7.60
N ILE A 353 10.92 1.00 7.95
CA ILE A 353 11.30 2.30 8.55
C ILE A 353 12.18 2.14 9.80
N HIS A 354 11.99 1.07 10.58
CA HIS A 354 12.76 0.82 11.80
C HIS A 354 14.26 0.60 11.56
N LEU A 355 14.66 0.40 10.30
CA LEU A 355 16.06 0.28 9.90
C LEU A 355 16.70 1.61 9.50
N ILE A 356 15.96 2.70 9.53
CA ILE A 356 16.52 4.04 9.30
C ILE A 356 17.30 4.46 10.53
N THR A 357 18.56 4.83 10.35
CA THR A 357 19.44 5.31 11.41
C THR A 357 20.22 6.53 10.95
N GLU A 358 20.43 7.46 11.87
CA GLU A 358 21.36 8.56 11.72
C GLU A 358 22.69 8.15 12.34
N GLU A 359 23.77 8.31 11.61
CA GLU A 359 25.11 7.89 12.00
C GLU A 359 26.10 9.04 11.82
N GLN A 360 27.09 9.14 12.71
CA GLN A 360 28.16 10.09 12.57
C GLN A 360 29.46 9.37 12.21
N LEU A 361 30.10 9.79 11.14
CA LEU A 361 31.40 9.28 10.72
C LEU A 361 32.53 9.78 11.63
N ASN A 362 33.70 9.13 11.58
CA ASN A 362 34.85 9.49 12.39
C ASN A 362 35.36 10.92 12.18
N ASP A 363 35.06 11.52 11.04
CA ASP A 363 35.42 12.91 10.71
C ASP A 363 34.35 13.94 11.13
N GLY A 364 33.29 13.48 11.81
CA GLY A 364 32.20 14.33 12.30
C GLY A 364 31.07 14.54 11.29
N THR A 365 31.13 13.95 10.10
CA THR A 365 30.07 14.06 9.09
C THR A 365 28.85 13.21 9.49
N ASP A 366 27.67 13.81 9.49
CA ASP A 366 26.43 13.10 9.74
C ASP A 366 25.93 12.47 8.44
N ILE A 367 25.46 11.22 8.52
CA ILE A 367 24.89 10.47 7.39
C ILE A 367 23.63 9.75 7.82
N ILE A 368 22.75 9.47 6.87
CA ILE A 368 21.56 8.64 7.09
C ILE A 368 21.77 7.29 6.41
N ILE A 369 21.56 6.20 7.15
CA ILE A 369 21.51 4.87 6.57
C ILE A 369 20.06 4.41 6.60
N ARG A 370 19.55 4.04 5.43
CA ARG A 370 18.17 3.58 5.26
C ARG A 370 18.05 2.52 4.17
N PRO A 371 17.00 1.69 4.20
CA PRO A 371 16.68 0.85 3.05
C PRO A 371 16.44 1.69 1.80
N ILE A 372 16.83 1.16 0.64
CA ILE A 372 16.59 1.81 -0.65
C ILE A 372 15.09 1.85 -0.95
N ARG A 373 14.64 2.86 -1.70
CA ARG A 373 13.25 3.05 -2.12
C ARG A 373 13.16 3.09 -3.64
N PRO A 374 11.99 2.80 -4.24
CA PRO A 374 11.80 3.00 -5.67
C PRO A 374 12.04 4.44 -6.14
N GLU A 375 11.73 5.43 -5.27
CA GLU A 375 11.94 6.85 -5.53
C GLU A 375 13.43 7.23 -5.62
N ASP A 376 14.32 6.36 -5.13
CA ASP A 376 15.77 6.59 -5.16
C ASP A 376 16.39 6.34 -6.56
N ALA A 377 15.60 5.98 -7.57
CA ALA A 377 16.10 5.64 -8.89
C ALA A 377 17.01 6.72 -9.51
N GLU A 378 16.70 8.00 -9.30
CA GLU A 378 17.50 9.10 -9.83
C GLU A 378 18.82 9.26 -9.07
N ILE A 379 18.82 9.15 -7.73
CA ILE A 379 20.04 9.26 -6.92
C ILE A 379 20.95 8.03 -7.10
N GLU A 380 20.39 6.82 -7.17
CA GLU A 380 21.13 5.58 -7.49
C GLU A 380 21.81 5.70 -8.87
N GLN A 381 21.10 6.21 -9.89
CA GLN A 381 21.69 6.40 -11.21
C GLN A 381 22.80 7.45 -11.19
N ALA A 382 22.61 8.56 -10.47
CA ALA A 382 23.63 9.59 -10.31
C ALA A 382 24.86 9.06 -9.56
N PHE A 383 24.64 8.27 -8.50
CA PHE A 383 25.68 7.60 -7.75
C PHE A 383 26.52 6.69 -8.64
N ILE A 384 25.88 5.78 -9.39
CA ILE A 384 26.60 4.87 -10.29
C ILE A 384 27.36 5.62 -11.40
N ARG A 385 26.77 6.68 -11.97
CA ARG A 385 27.49 7.51 -12.97
C ARG A 385 28.73 8.15 -12.38
N GLY A 386 28.67 8.58 -11.10
CA GLY A 386 29.76 9.24 -10.38
C GLY A 386 30.93 8.33 -9.98
N LEU A 387 30.77 7.01 -9.99
CA LEU A 387 31.83 6.06 -9.66
C LEU A 387 32.95 6.05 -10.73
N SER A 388 34.19 5.81 -10.29
CA SER A 388 35.32 5.56 -11.19
C SER A 388 35.12 4.27 -12.00
N ALA A 389 35.82 4.14 -13.11
CA ALA A 389 35.81 2.92 -13.92
C ALA A 389 36.25 1.68 -13.12
N GLU A 390 37.20 1.87 -12.20
CA GLU A 390 37.70 0.82 -11.32
C GLU A 390 36.62 0.38 -10.30
N SER A 391 35.96 1.31 -9.63
CA SER A 391 34.88 1.01 -8.68
C SER A 391 33.69 0.34 -9.36
N LYS A 392 33.33 0.76 -10.57
CA LYS A 392 32.32 0.08 -11.39
C LYS A 392 32.72 -1.36 -11.73
N TYR A 393 33.97 -1.54 -12.18
CA TYR A 393 34.47 -2.87 -12.53
C TYR A 393 34.49 -3.80 -11.30
N PHE A 394 34.94 -3.33 -10.15
CA PHE A 394 34.93 -4.11 -8.91
C PHE A 394 33.51 -4.47 -8.45
N ARG A 395 32.53 -3.62 -8.71
CA ARG A 395 31.13 -3.85 -8.31
C ARG A 395 30.38 -4.78 -9.26
N PHE A 396 30.57 -4.62 -10.56
CA PHE A 396 29.75 -5.30 -11.57
C PHE A 396 30.50 -6.41 -12.32
N MET A 397 31.81 -6.56 -12.09
CA MET A 397 32.69 -7.46 -12.81
C MET A 397 32.60 -7.26 -14.33
N ASN A 398 32.12 -6.11 -14.73
CA ASN A 398 31.92 -5.72 -16.13
C ASN A 398 32.08 -4.21 -16.30
N SER A 399 32.39 -3.78 -17.54
CA SER A 399 32.47 -2.36 -17.87
C SER A 399 31.07 -1.82 -18.14
N ILE A 400 30.54 -1.03 -17.20
CA ILE A 400 29.27 -0.30 -17.38
C ILE A 400 29.50 1.19 -17.25
N HIS A 401 28.77 1.98 -18.03
CA HIS A 401 28.78 3.44 -17.91
C HIS A 401 27.70 3.91 -16.94
N GLU A 402 26.50 3.37 -17.07
CA GLU A 402 25.32 3.65 -16.27
C GLU A 402 24.44 2.41 -16.18
N LEU A 403 23.47 2.41 -15.28
CA LEU A 403 22.48 1.34 -15.20
C LEU A 403 21.47 1.45 -16.33
N SER A 404 21.12 0.32 -16.95
CA SER A 404 19.94 0.26 -17.82
C SER A 404 18.66 0.52 -17.00
N LEU A 405 17.58 0.90 -17.66
CA LEU A 405 16.30 1.09 -16.98
C LEU A 405 15.85 -0.17 -16.23
N GLU A 406 16.05 -1.34 -16.82
CA GLU A 406 15.73 -2.63 -16.21
C GLU A 406 16.58 -2.88 -14.96
N MET A 407 17.87 -2.61 -15.00
CA MET A 407 18.76 -2.72 -13.83
C MET A 407 18.36 -1.72 -12.74
N LEU A 408 17.99 -0.50 -13.10
CA LEU A 408 17.61 0.53 -12.17
C LEU A 408 16.34 0.13 -11.41
N VAL A 409 15.32 -0.35 -12.13
CA VAL A 409 14.10 -0.92 -11.53
C VAL A 409 14.45 -2.08 -10.60
N ARG A 410 15.27 -3.04 -11.07
CA ARG A 410 15.70 -4.21 -10.30
C ARG A 410 16.44 -3.84 -9.00
N PHE A 411 17.18 -2.73 -9.00
CA PHE A 411 17.99 -2.31 -7.86
C PHE A 411 17.22 -1.45 -6.86
N THR A 412 16.17 -0.75 -7.27
CA THR A 412 15.42 0.14 -6.40
C THR A 412 14.06 -0.44 -5.96
N GLN A 413 13.43 -1.30 -6.78
CA GLN A 413 12.15 -1.95 -6.46
C GLN A 413 12.40 -3.36 -5.92
N ILE A 414 12.91 -3.44 -4.70
CA ILE A 414 13.28 -4.71 -4.08
C ILE A 414 12.12 -5.32 -3.28
N ASP A 415 12.11 -6.64 -3.22
CA ASP A 415 11.29 -7.40 -2.28
C ASP A 415 11.97 -7.44 -0.92
N TYR A 416 11.53 -6.58 0.00
CA TYR A 416 12.12 -6.52 1.35
C TYR A 416 12.01 -7.82 2.15
N HIS A 417 11.27 -8.82 1.69
CA HIS A 417 11.26 -10.15 2.31
C HIS A 417 12.52 -10.96 1.96
N ASN A 418 12.85 -11.02 0.67
CA ASN A 418 13.94 -11.84 0.15
C ASN A 418 15.23 -11.05 -0.10
N GLU A 419 15.15 -9.71 -0.08
CA GLU A 419 16.27 -8.83 -0.37
C GLU A 419 16.38 -7.73 0.69
N MET A 420 17.56 -7.17 0.81
CA MET A 420 17.79 -5.94 1.54
C MET A 420 18.87 -5.13 0.82
N ALA A 421 18.60 -3.85 0.61
CA ALA A 421 19.60 -2.89 0.16
C ALA A 421 19.57 -1.69 1.09
N LEU A 422 20.70 -1.37 1.69
CA LEU A 422 20.91 -0.20 2.54
C LEU A 422 21.70 0.83 1.76
N VAL A 423 21.18 2.05 1.69
CA VAL A 423 21.87 3.21 1.12
C VAL A 423 22.38 4.11 2.23
N ALA A 424 23.59 4.60 2.08
CA ALA A 424 24.14 5.68 2.90
C ALA A 424 23.93 7.00 2.15
N ILE A 425 23.25 7.93 2.80
CA ILE A 425 22.86 9.24 2.23
C ILE A 425 23.59 10.35 2.98
N ASN A 426 24.13 11.28 2.21
CA ASN A 426 24.62 12.57 2.73
C ASN A 426 23.44 13.57 2.73
N PRO A 427 22.94 13.97 3.91
CA PRO A 427 21.78 14.86 3.99
C PRO A 427 22.12 16.34 3.71
N ASP A 428 23.40 16.72 3.73
CA ASP A 428 23.83 18.12 3.59
C ASP A 428 23.72 18.65 2.15
N VAL A 429 23.45 17.77 1.19
CA VAL A 429 23.30 18.14 -0.22
C VAL A 429 21.82 18.25 -0.58
N ALA A 430 21.43 19.37 -1.18
CA ALA A 430 20.08 19.57 -1.67
C ALA A 430 19.73 18.47 -2.69
N GLY A 431 18.75 17.62 -2.34
CA GLY A 431 18.28 16.51 -3.19
C GLY A 431 18.80 15.13 -2.77
N GLU A 432 19.37 14.99 -1.58
CA GLU A 432 20.00 13.75 -1.07
C GLU A 432 21.10 13.20 -2.01
N GLU A 433 22.29 12.97 -1.50
CA GLU A 433 23.39 12.35 -2.25
C GLU A 433 23.62 10.93 -1.73
N GLU A 434 23.46 9.93 -2.58
CA GLU A 434 23.87 8.58 -2.24
C GLU A 434 25.39 8.47 -2.29
N ILE A 435 25.99 8.00 -1.19
CA ILE A 435 27.43 7.89 -1.02
C ILE A 435 27.93 6.44 -0.92
N GLY A 436 26.99 5.48 -0.78
CA GLY A 436 27.29 4.06 -0.77
C GLY A 436 26.05 3.21 -0.64
N VAL A 437 26.12 1.99 -1.18
CA VAL A 437 25.05 0.99 -1.10
C VAL A 437 25.63 -0.38 -0.78
N ALA A 438 24.99 -1.09 0.15
CA ALA A 438 25.22 -2.51 0.41
C ALA A 438 23.90 -3.25 0.32
N ARG A 439 23.91 -4.41 -0.35
CA ARG A 439 22.71 -5.24 -0.52
C ARG A 439 23.00 -6.70 -0.34
N TYR A 440 21.98 -7.48 0.01
CA TYR A 440 21.98 -8.92 -0.16
C TYR A 440 20.72 -9.40 -0.87
N LEU A 441 20.83 -10.52 -1.53
CA LEU A 441 19.75 -11.31 -2.10
C LEU A 441 19.76 -12.68 -1.44
N THR A 442 18.63 -13.12 -0.91
CA THR A 442 18.47 -14.47 -0.33
C THR A 442 18.46 -15.50 -1.45
N ASN A 443 19.26 -16.54 -1.31
CA ASN A 443 19.32 -17.64 -2.25
C ASN A 443 18.03 -18.50 -2.21
N PRO A 444 17.74 -19.30 -3.24
CA PRO A 444 16.54 -20.15 -3.30
C PRO A 444 16.39 -21.14 -2.15
N ASP A 445 17.49 -21.49 -1.46
CA ASP A 445 17.50 -22.34 -0.27
C ASP A 445 16.88 -21.68 0.98
N LYS A 446 16.66 -20.33 0.93
CA LYS A 446 16.16 -19.48 2.00
C LYS A 446 17.00 -19.51 3.28
N LYS A 447 18.23 -19.97 3.22
CA LYS A 447 19.17 -20.09 4.33
C LYS A 447 20.43 -19.27 4.12
N THR A 448 20.81 -19.08 2.89
CA THR A 448 22.02 -18.35 2.50
C THR A 448 21.65 -17.08 1.73
N CYS A 449 22.56 -16.10 1.74
CA CYS A 449 22.40 -14.88 0.92
C CYS A 449 23.73 -14.46 0.31
N GLU A 450 23.63 -13.86 -0.88
CA GLU A 450 24.75 -13.25 -1.59
C GLU A 450 24.72 -11.74 -1.41
N PHE A 451 25.85 -11.15 -0.99
CA PHE A 451 25.95 -9.72 -0.79
C PHE A 451 26.74 -9.01 -1.89
N ALA A 452 26.52 -7.71 -2.00
CA ALA A 452 27.32 -6.82 -2.82
C ALA A 452 27.37 -5.43 -2.20
N ILE A 453 28.49 -4.74 -2.31
CA ILE A 453 28.69 -3.41 -1.74
C ILE A 453 29.54 -2.54 -2.66
N VAL A 454 29.26 -1.24 -2.65
CA VAL A 454 30.09 -0.21 -3.26
C VAL A 454 29.93 1.11 -2.51
N VAL A 455 31.02 1.87 -2.40
CA VAL A 455 31.07 3.20 -1.80
C VAL A 455 31.71 4.16 -2.80
N SER A 456 31.14 5.35 -2.93
CA SER A 456 31.66 6.44 -3.78
C SER A 456 33.15 6.68 -3.51
N ASP A 457 33.94 6.86 -4.56
CA ASP A 457 35.39 7.00 -4.49
C ASP A 457 35.82 8.14 -3.51
N LYS A 458 35.06 9.23 -3.49
CA LYS A 458 35.29 10.37 -2.59
C LYS A 458 35.04 10.06 -1.12
N TRP A 459 34.26 9.02 -0.84
CA TRP A 459 33.80 8.65 0.51
C TRP A 459 34.47 7.36 1.02
N GLN A 460 35.36 6.74 0.23
CA GLN A 460 36.13 5.58 0.67
C GLN A 460 37.11 5.95 1.80
N GLY A 461 37.43 4.97 2.64
CA GLY A 461 38.34 5.17 3.77
C GLY A 461 37.72 5.82 5.01
N LYS A 462 36.45 6.26 4.97
CA LYS A 462 35.75 6.90 6.10
C LYS A 462 34.94 5.93 6.97
N GLY A 463 34.98 4.62 6.72
CA GLY A 463 34.30 3.61 7.53
C GLY A 463 32.89 3.23 7.04
N ILE A 464 32.35 3.86 5.99
CA ILE A 464 30.98 3.66 5.49
C ILE A 464 30.76 2.19 5.10
N ALA A 465 31.69 1.56 4.36
CA ALA A 465 31.55 0.18 3.96
C ALA A 465 31.41 -0.78 5.14
N ARG A 466 32.22 -0.59 6.20
CA ARG A 466 32.14 -1.39 7.43
C ARG A 466 30.79 -1.20 8.12
N LEU A 467 30.31 0.04 8.20
CA LEU A 467 29.05 0.38 8.85
C LEU A 467 27.87 -0.25 8.12
N LEU A 468 27.82 -0.13 6.78
CA LEU A 468 26.79 -0.74 5.94
C LEU A 468 26.82 -2.27 6.07
N MET A 469 28.00 -2.90 6.01
CA MET A 469 28.12 -4.37 6.11
C MET A 469 27.70 -4.89 7.48
N ASN A 470 28.08 -4.24 8.57
CA ASN A 470 27.66 -4.66 9.92
C ASN A 470 26.13 -4.63 10.03
N LYS A 471 25.48 -3.54 9.60
CA LYS A 471 24.01 -3.47 9.61
C LYS A 471 23.38 -4.53 8.72
N LEU A 472 23.94 -4.78 7.56
CA LEU A 472 23.44 -5.78 6.62
C LEU A 472 23.55 -7.21 7.20
N ILE A 473 24.67 -7.53 7.85
CA ILE A 473 24.91 -8.79 8.57
C ILE A 473 23.89 -8.95 9.71
N ASP A 474 23.67 -7.91 10.51
CA ASP A 474 22.72 -7.97 11.63
C ASP A 474 21.29 -8.16 11.14
N ILE A 475 20.90 -7.52 10.03
CA ILE A 475 19.59 -7.73 9.41
C ILE A 475 19.44 -9.17 8.92
N ALA A 476 20.44 -9.71 8.22
CA ALA A 476 20.44 -11.08 7.72
C ALA A 476 20.34 -12.10 8.87
N ARG A 477 21.10 -11.89 9.96
CA ARG A 477 21.06 -12.70 11.18
C ARG A 477 19.68 -12.68 11.84
N ASN A 478 19.10 -11.49 12.01
CA ASN A 478 17.78 -11.32 12.62
C ASN A 478 16.64 -11.95 11.78
N ARG A 479 16.86 -12.14 10.48
CA ARG A 479 15.95 -12.87 9.59
C ARG A 479 16.15 -14.38 9.59
N GLY A 480 17.12 -14.88 10.36
CA GLY A 480 17.39 -16.31 10.48
C GLY A 480 18.17 -16.90 9.34
N LEU A 481 18.88 -16.09 8.54
CA LEU A 481 19.82 -16.59 7.54
C LEU A 481 21.04 -17.19 8.25
N GLU A 482 21.57 -18.29 7.69
CA GLU A 482 22.65 -19.07 8.31
C GLU A 482 24.03 -18.64 7.79
N LEU A 483 24.10 -18.14 6.54
CA LEU A 483 25.34 -17.85 5.86
C LEU A 483 25.20 -16.67 4.89
N MET A 484 26.21 -15.80 4.89
CA MET A 484 26.35 -14.72 3.91
C MET A 484 27.62 -14.92 3.09
N GLU A 485 27.50 -14.88 1.78
CA GLU A 485 28.59 -15.08 0.83
C GLU A 485 28.68 -13.95 -0.18
N GLY A 486 29.82 -13.86 -0.84
CA GLY A 486 30.02 -12.88 -1.92
C GLY A 486 31.24 -13.24 -2.78
N GLN A 487 31.29 -12.67 -3.96
CA GLN A 487 32.40 -12.79 -4.90
C GLN A 487 33.20 -11.49 -4.92
N VAL A 488 34.52 -11.60 -4.79
CA VAL A 488 35.44 -10.47 -4.80
C VAL A 488 36.57 -10.74 -5.78
N LEU A 489 36.85 -9.79 -6.66
CA LEU A 489 37.99 -9.91 -7.57
C LEU A 489 39.31 -10.02 -6.78
N ALA A 490 40.18 -10.93 -7.15
CA ALA A 490 41.42 -11.25 -6.43
C ALA A 490 42.37 -10.03 -6.30
N ASN A 491 42.27 -9.05 -7.20
CA ASN A 491 43.03 -7.80 -7.16
C ASN A 491 42.36 -6.67 -6.38
N ASN A 492 41.14 -6.88 -5.83
CA ASN A 492 40.47 -5.91 -4.97
C ASN A 492 40.93 -6.07 -3.51
N TYR A 493 42.18 -5.74 -3.23
CA TYR A 493 42.81 -5.93 -1.93
C TYR A 493 42.08 -5.20 -0.79
N ARG A 494 41.55 -3.98 -1.06
CA ARG A 494 40.81 -3.20 -0.05
C ARG A 494 39.54 -3.93 0.39
N MET A 495 38.83 -4.53 -0.54
CA MET A 495 37.63 -5.31 -0.20
C MET A 495 38.00 -6.58 0.58
N LEU A 496 39.06 -7.28 0.18
CA LEU A 496 39.52 -8.47 0.89
C LEU A 496 39.98 -8.17 2.32
N GLU A 497 40.65 -7.04 2.55
CA GLU A 497 41.00 -6.56 3.90
C GLU A 497 39.75 -6.25 4.72
N LEU A 498 38.74 -5.59 4.14
CA LEU A 498 37.46 -5.33 4.79
C LEU A 498 36.78 -6.64 5.18
N MET A 499 36.71 -7.62 4.25
CA MET A 499 36.10 -8.92 4.53
C MET A 499 36.82 -9.67 5.66
N THR A 500 38.15 -9.68 5.65
CA THR A 500 38.93 -10.26 6.75
C THR A 500 38.62 -9.60 8.09
N SER A 501 38.48 -8.26 8.09
CA SER A 501 38.19 -7.50 9.29
C SER A 501 36.73 -7.63 9.80
N LEU A 502 35.87 -8.25 9.01
CA LEU A 502 34.47 -8.61 9.33
C LEU A 502 34.29 -10.12 9.53
N ASP A 503 35.37 -10.84 9.77
CA ASP A 503 35.40 -12.28 10.03
C ASP A 503 34.88 -13.15 8.88
N PHE A 504 35.00 -12.68 7.63
CA PHE A 504 34.74 -13.52 6.47
C PHE A 504 35.93 -14.44 6.19
N GLN A 505 35.64 -15.70 5.93
CA GLN A 505 36.61 -16.67 5.41
C GLN A 505 36.80 -16.43 3.90
N ILE A 506 38.06 -16.37 3.47
CA ILE A 506 38.40 -16.11 2.06
C ILE A 506 38.88 -17.40 1.43
N GLY A 507 38.19 -17.85 0.40
CA GLY A 507 38.55 -19.02 -0.43
C GLY A 507 38.81 -18.65 -1.89
N ASN A 508 39.27 -19.61 -2.69
CA ASN A 508 39.36 -19.45 -4.13
C ASN A 508 38.06 -19.93 -4.79
N ASP A 509 37.60 -19.25 -5.82
CA ASP A 509 36.54 -19.78 -6.68
C ASP A 509 37.11 -20.96 -7.50
N PRO A 510 36.49 -22.16 -7.46
CA PRO A 510 36.96 -23.31 -8.22
C PRO A 510 36.88 -23.11 -9.76
N SER A 511 36.02 -22.22 -10.20
CA SER A 511 35.75 -21.97 -11.65
C SER A 511 36.56 -20.82 -12.21
N ASP A 512 36.99 -19.85 -11.39
CA ASP A 512 37.75 -18.67 -11.83
C ASP A 512 38.80 -18.25 -10.80
N PRO A 513 40.12 -18.44 -11.11
CA PRO A 513 41.23 -18.02 -10.25
C PRO A 513 41.27 -16.49 -9.97
N GLY A 514 40.66 -15.69 -10.83
CA GLY A 514 40.53 -14.23 -10.68
C GLY A 514 39.54 -13.80 -9.64
N ILE A 515 38.72 -14.74 -9.09
CA ILE A 515 37.68 -14.49 -8.11
C ILE A 515 38.01 -15.15 -6.77
N LYS A 516 37.75 -14.47 -5.69
CA LYS A 516 37.75 -14.98 -4.31
C LYS A 516 36.31 -15.10 -3.81
N LEU A 517 36.00 -16.25 -3.24
CA LEU A 517 34.76 -16.45 -2.49
C LEU A 517 34.98 -16.01 -1.04
N VAL A 518 34.13 -15.13 -0.56
CA VAL A 518 34.16 -14.67 0.82
C VAL A 518 32.87 -15.10 1.51
N VAL A 519 32.99 -15.73 2.68
CA VAL A 519 31.86 -16.37 3.36
C VAL A 519 31.94 -16.12 4.87
N THR A 520 30.82 -15.74 5.49
CA THR A 520 30.70 -15.67 6.95
C THR A 520 29.45 -16.39 7.45
N ARG A 521 29.54 -17.00 8.64
CA ARG A 521 28.38 -17.56 9.33
C ARG A 521 27.65 -16.48 10.10
N LEU A 522 26.34 -16.53 10.06
CA LEU A 522 25.47 -15.54 10.69
C LEU A 522 24.97 -15.99 12.08
N ASN A 523 25.21 -17.27 12.44
CA ASN A 523 24.78 -17.88 13.72
C ASN A 523 25.76 -17.61 14.84
#